data_a2fa09e5067efcd9bd894f5f381a8df1
#
_entry.id   a2fa09e5067efcd9bd894f5f381a8df1
#
_cell.length_a   1.000
_cell.length_b   1.000
_cell.length_c   1.000
_cell.angle_alpha   90.00
_cell.angle_beta   90.00
_cell.angle_gamma   90.00
#
_symmetry.space_group_name_H-M   'P 1'
#
loop_
_entity.id
_entity.type
_entity.pdbx_description
1 polymer ?
#
loop_
_entity_poly.entity_id
_entity_poly.type
_entity_poly.pdbx_seq_one_letter_code
_entity_poly.pdbx_strand_id
1 'polypeptide(L)'
;MGLQALSGVAKDLTKMSAKSAVKLVVAEDEDATLFKWVAILTGSKNTLKGVGFFLGGALLTWLGYEVALYGMAGAVALSFVAVLLLMTGDLGKAKEKVKFSVILTKSPAINILSGARFFLFGARDIWFVVGLPLFLASQLNWNHTQIGSYMAAWVIGYGLVQSISPQIANHNANAGSARLWLLALIVLTGVMSGSIYLDFQPALTVLTGLIIFGFIFALNSSIHSYLILVYSDRDKVALNVGFYYMANAGGRLAGTLISGLAYQFGGILFCLLTALGFLIASWLIALALPHSDTGLIPRKQENSG
;
A
#
# COMPACT_ATOMS: atom_id res chain seq x y z
N MET A 1 14.70 1.26 20.69
CA MET A 1 13.51 1.94 20.11
C MET A 1 13.89 3.11 19.20
N GLY A 2 14.76 4.04 19.59
CA GLY A 2 15.12 5.21 18.78
C GLY A 2 15.71 4.90 17.40
N LEU A 3 16.65 3.95 17.30
CA LEU A 3 17.24 3.52 16.02
C LEU A 3 16.20 2.91 15.05
N GLN A 4 15.20 2.21 15.57
CA GLN A 4 14.12 1.64 14.75
C GLN A 4 13.18 2.73 14.21
N ALA A 5 12.94 3.79 14.98
CA ALA A 5 12.18 4.95 14.52
C ALA A 5 12.94 5.68 13.39
N LEU A 6 14.25 5.91 13.55
CA LEU A 6 15.10 6.51 12.50
C LEU A 6 15.12 5.65 11.21
N SER A 7 15.21 4.34 11.33
CA SER A 7 15.11 3.42 10.19
C SER A 7 13.74 3.52 9.50
N GLY A 8 12.66 3.68 10.27
CA GLY A 8 11.31 3.91 9.73
C GLY A 8 11.23 5.20 8.91
N VAL A 9 11.76 6.30 9.44
CA VAL A 9 11.81 7.60 8.74
C VAL A 9 12.61 7.50 7.45
N ALA A 10 13.83 6.93 7.49
CA ALA A 10 14.66 6.74 6.31
C ALA A 10 13.96 5.93 5.22
N LYS A 11 13.30 4.83 5.61
CA LYS A 11 12.51 3.98 4.72
C LYS A 11 11.36 4.74 4.06
N ASP A 12 10.65 5.60 4.79
CA ASP A 12 9.52 6.34 4.23
C ASP A 12 9.98 7.49 3.34
N LEU A 13 11.08 8.17 3.68
CA LEU A 13 11.72 9.16 2.80
C LEU A 13 12.15 8.53 1.47
N THR A 14 12.80 7.37 1.49
CA THR A 14 13.19 6.64 0.28
C THR A 14 11.99 6.30 -0.60
N LYS A 15 10.86 5.87 0.00
CA LYS A 15 9.63 5.59 -0.74
C LYS A 15 9.04 6.82 -1.42
N MET A 16 9.04 7.95 -0.70
CA MET A 16 8.52 9.21 -1.22
C MET A 16 9.38 9.70 -2.37
N SER A 17 10.70 9.73 -2.17
CA SER A 17 11.67 10.17 -3.18
C SER A 17 11.59 9.34 -4.44
N ALA A 18 11.61 7.99 -4.33
CA ALA A 18 11.51 7.10 -5.48
C ALA A 18 10.22 7.31 -6.28
N LYS A 19 9.07 7.46 -5.62
CA LYS A 19 7.79 7.65 -6.29
C LYS A 19 7.68 9.04 -6.93
N SER A 20 8.21 10.07 -6.27
CA SER A 20 8.24 11.42 -6.83
C SER A 20 9.17 11.50 -8.04
N ALA A 21 10.33 10.82 -8.00
CA ALA A 21 11.26 10.76 -9.12
C ALA A 21 10.62 10.14 -10.37
N VAL A 22 9.81 9.08 -10.24
CA VAL A 22 9.10 8.49 -11.39
C VAL A 22 8.24 9.54 -12.09
N LYS A 23 7.48 10.35 -11.35
CA LYS A 23 6.64 11.41 -11.93
C LYS A 23 7.47 12.49 -12.64
N LEU A 24 8.67 12.78 -12.15
CA LEU A 24 9.54 13.83 -12.73
C LEU A 24 10.25 13.36 -14.01
N VAL A 25 10.48 12.05 -14.14
CA VAL A 25 11.22 11.46 -15.28
C VAL A 25 10.29 11.10 -16.44
N VAL A 26 9.06 10.68 -16.15
CA VAL A 26 8.07 10.32 -17.20
C VAL A 26 7.49 11.59 -17.82
N ALA A 27 7.32 11.61 -19.14
CA ALA A 27 6.71 12.71 -19.86
C ALA A 27 5.24 12.96 -19.46
N GLU A 28 4.74 14.19 -19.68
CA GLU A 28 3.42 14.61 -19.15
C GLU A 28 2.25 13.93 -19.83
N ASP A 29 2.43 13.44 -21.03
CA ASP A 29 1.43 12.80 -21.88
C ASP A 29 1.49 11.26 -21.86
N GLU A 30 2.42 10.69 -21.07
CA GLU A 30 2.63 9.24 -21.00
C GLU A 30 2.01 8.60 -19.75
N ASP A 31 0.71 8.75 -19.54
CA ASP A 31 -0.01 8.20 -18.37
C ASP A 31 0.12 6.67 -18.23
N ALA A 32 0.12 5.93 -19.34
CA ALA A 32 0.30 4.48 -19.33
C ALA A 32 1.70 4.09 -18.84
N THR A 33 2.73 4.81 -19.27
CA THR A 33 4.12 4.64 -18.83
C THR A 33 4.27 4.97 -17.34
N LEU A 34 3.65 6.06 -16.89
CA LEU A 34 3.62 6.43 -15.48
C LEU A 34 2.97 5.34 -14.62
N PHE A 35 1.81 4.83 -15.01
CA PHE A 35 1.14 3.75 -14.29
C PHE A 35 1.99 2.49 -14.23
N LYS A 36 2.61 2.09 -15.35
CA LYS A 36 3.51 0.94 -15.44
C LYS A 36 4.66 1.04 -14.43
N TRP A 37 5.40 2.15 -14.44
CA TRP A 37 6.55 2.31 -13.54
C TRP A 37 6.16 2.40 -12.07
N VAL A 38 5.04 3.07 -11.74
CA VAL A 38 4.51 3.12 -10.36
C VAL A 38 4.09 1.74 -9.87
N ALA A 39 3.46 0.95 -10.73
CA ALA A 39 3.04 -0.41 -10.41
C ALA A 39 4.25 -1.34 -10.18
N ILE A 40 5.24 -1.31 -11.07
CA ILE A 40 6.49 -2.08 -10.93
C ILE A 40 7.21 -1.67 -9.64
N LEU A 41 7.40 -0.38 -9.39
CA LEU A 41 8.09 0.12 -8.20
C LEU A 41 7.37 -0.30 -6.92
N THR A 42 6.04 -0.24 -6.90
CA THR A 42 5.26 -0.57 -5.71
C THR A 42 5.17 -2.08 -5.51
N GLY A 43 4.96 -2.83 -6.57
CA GLY A 43 4.84 -4.28 -6.55
C GLY A 43 6.15 -4.98 -6.22
N SER A 44 7.25 -4.64 -6.90
CA SER A 44 8.58 -5.20 -6.64
C SER A 44 9.00 -5.00 -5.19
N LYS A 45 8.75 -3.83 -4.62
CA LYS A 45 9.02 -3.54 -3.21
C LYS A 45 8.23 -4.46 -2.27
N ASN A 46 6.97 -4.74 -2.56
CA ASN A 46 6.16 -5.65 -1.73
C ASN A 46 6.60 -7.10 -1.90
N THR A 47 6.91 -7.53 -3.12
CA THR A 47 7.48 -8.84 -3.40
C THR A 47 8.82 -9.04 -2.65
N LEU A 48 9.74 -8.08 -2.76
CA LEU A 48 11.03 -8.12 -2.07
C LEU A 48 10.88 -8.11 -0.54
N LYS A 49 9.84 -7.45 -0.01
CA LYS A 49 9.52 -7.53 1.42
C LYS A 49 9.16 -8.95 1.85
N GLY A 50 8.36 -9.66 1.07
CA GLY A 50 8.02 -11.06 1.33
C GLY A 50 9.26 -11.97 1.24
N VAL A 51 10.08 -11.81 0.20
CA VAL A 51 11.37 -12.51 0.07
C VAL A 51 12.28 -12.22 1.27
N GLY A 52 12.30 -10.96 1.73
CA GLY A 52 13.09 -10.54 2.90
C GLY A 52 12.72 -11.28 4.19
N PHE A 53 11.45 -11.69 4.38
CA PHE A 53 11.05 -12.52 5.51
C PHE A 53 11.69 -13.90 5.46
N PHE A 54 11.70 -14.55 4.30
CA PHE A 54 12.36 -15.85 4.14
C PHE A 54 13.88 -15.76 4.27
N LEU A 55 14.50 -14.76 3.63
CA LEU A 55 15.95 -14.56 3.74
C LEU A 55 16.36 -14.22 5.17
N GLY A 56 15.61 -13.39 5.88
CA GLY A 56 15.88 -13.06 7.28
C GLY A 56 15.80 -14.29 8.18
N GLY A 57 14.78 -15.13 7.98
CA GLY A 57 14.65 -16.40 8.70
C GLY A 57 15.80 -17.38 8.41
N ALA A 58 16.16 -17.53 7.14
CA ALA A 58 17.27 -18.39 6.71
C ALA A 58 18.62 -17.92 7.27
N LEU A 59 18.92 -16.62 7.13
CA LEU A 59 20.15 -16.03 7.67
C LEU A 59 20.24 -16.22 9.19
N LEU A 60 19.14 -16.00 9.91
CA LEU A 60 19.09 -16.20 11.35
C LEU A 60 19.34 -17.66 11.75
N THR A 61 18.78 -18.59 10.99
CA THR A 61 18.91 -20.04 11.26
C THR A 61 20.32 -20.56 10.96
N TRP A 62 20.94 -20.11 9.87
CA TRP A 62 22.23 -20.64 9.41
C TRP A 62 23.43 -19.89 10.00
N LEU A 63 23.33 -18.60 10.20
CA LEU A 63 24.46 -17.74 10.63
C LEU A 63 24.35 -17.27 12.09
N GLY A 64 23.19 -17.43 12.70
CA GLY A 64 22.90 -16.86 14.01
C GLY A 64 22.66 -15.36 13.96
N TYR A 65 22.23 -14.78 15.09
CA TYR A 65 21.75 -13.42 15.16
C TYR A 65 22.84 -12.37 14.83
N GLU A 66 24.03 -12.52 15.43
CA GLU A 66 25.10 -11.51 15.31
C GLU A 66 25.67 -11.45 13.89
N VAL A 67 26.02 -12.60 13.30
CA VAL A 67 26.57 -12.67 11.95
C VAL A 67 25.56 -12.22 10.91
N ALA A 68 24.29 -12.61 11.05
CA ALA A 68 23.21 -12.15 10.18
C ALA A 68 23.05 -10.61 10.25
N LEU A 69 23.11 -10.03 11.45
CA LEU A 69 23.00 -8.58 11.65
C LEU A 69 24.17 -7.82 11.01
N TYR A 70 25.43 -8.28 11.23
CA TYR A 70 26.61 -7.66 10.61
C TYR A 70 26.60 -7.82 9.07
N GLY A 71 26.17 -8.97 8.55
CA GLY A 71 26.04 -9.19 7.12
C GLY A 71 25.01 -8.25 6.47
N MET A 72 23.85 -8.07 7.10
CA MET A 72 22.84 -7.10 6.63
C MET A 72 23.34 -5.65 6.73
N ALA A 73 24.04 -5.29 7.80
CA ALA A 73 24.64 -3.96 7.95
C ALA A 73 25.69 -3.68 6.86
N GLY A 74 26.53 -4.68 6.55
CA GLY A 74 27.52 -4.61 5.46
C GLY A 74 26.86 -4.45 4.10
N ALA A 75 25.78 -5.19 3.81
CA ALA A 75 25.03 -5.07 2.56
C ALA A 75 24.39 -3.67 2.40
N VAL A 76 23.84 -3.10 3.48
CA VAL A 76 23.30 -1.74 3.48
C VAL A 76 24.40 -0.71 3.28
N ALA A 77 25.55 -0.85 3.94
CA ALA A 77 26.69 0.04 3.78
C ALA A 77 27.25 0.01 2.35
N LEU A 78 27.39 -1.19 1.76
CA LEU A 78 27.80 -1.37 0.36
C LEU A 78 26.83 -0.70 -0.60
N SER A 79 25.52 -0.89 -0.39
CA SER A 79 24.48 -0.25 -1.19
C SER A 79 24.54 1.28 -1.09
N PHE A 80 24.79 1.80 0.11
CA PHE A 80 24.94 3.24 0.34
C PHE A 80 26.17 3.82 -0.41
N VAL A 81 27.33 3.15 -0.33
CA VAL A 81 28.52 3.54 -1.08
C VAL A 81 28.28 3.49 -2.58
N ALA A 82 27.62 2.43 -3.10
CA ALA A 82 27.27 2.31 -4.50
C ALA A 82 26.37 3.47 -4.96
N VAL A 83 25.38 3.87 -4.18
CA VAL A 83 24.53 5.03 -4.48
C VAL A 83 25.34 6.31 -4.55
N LEU A 84 26.22 6.55 -3.59
CA LEU A 84 27.08 7.76 -3.58
C LEU A 84 28.00 7.85 -4.79
N LEU A 85 28.50 6.70 -5.27
CA LEU A 85 29.42 6.65 -6.40
C LEU A 85 28.73 6.70 -7.78
N LEU A 86 27.54 6.11 -7.86
CA LEU A 86 26.83 5.94 -9.15
C LEU A 86 25.78 7.03 -9.41
N MET A 87 25.24 7.66 -8.37
CA MET A 87 24.27 8.74 -8.54
C MET A 87 24.96 10.07 -8.81
N THR A 88 25.12 10.41 -10.07
CA THR A 88 25.56 11.72 -10.53
C THR A 88 24.34 12.53 -10.98
N GLY A 89 23.93 13.52 -10.21
CA GLY A 89 22.86 14.45 -10.58
C GLY A 89 22.11 15.04 -9.40
N ASP A 90 21.71 16.31 -9.51
CA ASP A 90 20.79 16.97 -8.58
C ASP A 90 19.37 16.43 -8.82
N LEU A 91 18.95 15.45 -8.05
CA LEU A 91 17.55 14.98 -8.02
C LEU A 91 16.66 15.99 -7.28
N GLY A 92 16.54 17.19 -7.86
CA GLY A 92 15.57 18.19 -7.47
C GLY A 92 15.61 18.64 -6.01
N LYS A 93 16.20 19.80 -5.75
CA LYS A 93 15.98 20.52 -4.47
C LYS A 93 14.55 21.04 -4.47
N ALA A 94 13.80 20.78 -3.39
CA ALA A 94 12.51 21.44 -3.19
C ALA A 94 12.72 22.97 -3.24
N LYS A 95 12.05 23.64 -4.17
CA LYS A 95 12.20 25.10 -4.38
C LYS A 95 11.71 25.92 -3.20
N GLU A 96 10.90 25.35 -2.31
CA GLU A 96 10.37 26.07 -1.14
C GLU A 96 10.48 25.24 0.15
N LYS A 97 10.78 25.91 1.26
CA LYS A 97 10.67 25.33 2.60
C LYS A 97 9.20 25.12 2.94
N VAL A 98 8.75 23.89 3.00
CA VAL A 98 7.37 23.54 3.32
C VAL A 98 7.08 23.89 4.78
N LYS A 99 6.17 24.86 5.02
CA LYS A 99 5.66 25.16 6.38
C LYS A 99 4.71 24.03 6.80
N PHE A 100 4.76 23.62 8.06
CA PHE A 100 3.87 22.58 8.62
C PHE A 100 2.37 22.89 8.41
N SER A 101 1.99 24.16 8.33
CA SER A 101 0.62 24.59 8.02
C SER A 101 0.14 24.21 6.60
N VAL A 102 1.04 23.82 5.70
CA VAL A 102 0.73 23.42 4.32
C VAL A 102 0.53 21.90 4.20
N ILE A 103 0.69 21.15 5.31
CA ILE A 103 0.54 19.67 5.34
C ILE A 103 -0.89 19.24 4.99
N LEU A 104 -1.90 20.02 5.37
CA LEU A 104 -3.25 19.83 4.87
C LEU A 104 -3.33 20.42 3.47
N THR A 105 -3.14 19.57 2.47
CA THR A 105 -3.06 20.08 1.10
C THR A 105 -4.36 20.76 0.69
N LYS A 106 -4.22 21.77 -0.14
CA LYS A 106 -5.36 22.52 -0.66
C LYS A 106 -6.05 21.83 -1.84
N SER A 107 -5.51 20.69 -2.33
CA SER A 107 -6.14 19.92 -3.41
C SER A 107 -7.22 19.01 -2.86
N PRO A 108 -8.51 19.22 -3.15
CA PRO A 108 -9.58 18.35 -2.70
C PRO A 108 -9.39 16.90 -3.15
N ALA A 109 -8.93 16.69 -4.38
CA ALA A 109 -8.71 15.35 -4.93
C ALA A 109 -7.69 14.54 -4.12
N ILE A 110 -6.59 15.17 -3.68
CA ILE A 110 -5.55 14.54 -2.86
C ILE A 110 -6.08 14.22 -1.47
N ASN A 111 -6.85 15.14 -0.85
CA ASN A 111 -7.44 14.90 0.46
C ASN A 111 -8.45 13.75 0.42
N ILE A 112 -9.32 13.71 -0.59
CA ILE A 112 -10.29 12.64 -0.80
C ILE A 112 -9.58 11.31 -1.03
N LEU A 113 -8.59 11.27 -1.93
CA LEU A 113 -7.82 10.05 -2.21
C LEU A 113 -7.07 9.55 -0.97
N SER A 114 -6.50 10.46 -0.17
CA SER A 114 -5.80 10.13 1.06
C SER A 114 -6.76 9.60 2.14
N GLY A 115 -7.94 10.19 2.26
CA GLY A 115 -9.01 9.70 3.14
C GLY A 115 -9.49 8.31 2.74
N ALA A 116 -9.78 8.09 1.46
CA ALA A 116 -10.13 6.76 0.94
C ALA A 116 -9.00 5.74 1.19
N ARG A 117 -7.75 6.15 1.03
CA ARG A 117 -6.57 5.32 1.31
C ARG A 117 -6.43 4.92 2.76
N PHE A 118 -6.71 5.84 3.68
CA PHE A 118 -6.73 5.58 5.12
C PHE A 118 -7.66 4.41 5.45
N PHE A 119 -8.91 4.49 5.01
CA PHE A 119 -9.90 3.45 5.26
C PHE A 119 -9.61 2.15 4.51
N LEU A 120 -9.17 2.20 3.25
CA LEU A 120 -8.82 1.03 2.47
C LEU A 120 -7.72 0.19 3.13
N PHE A 121 -6.65 0.84 3.60
CA PHE A 121 -5.53 0.13 4.24
C PHE A 121 -5.86 -0.26 5.69
N GLY A 122 -6.66 0.54 6.38
CA GLY A 122 -7.24 0.17 7.66
C GLY A 122 -8.07 -1.11 7.56
N ALA A 123 -8.97 -1.18 6.59
CA ALA A 123 -9.81 -2.36 6.35
C ALA A 123 -9.00 -3.65 6.20
N ARG A 124 -7.92 -3.62 5.41
CA ARG A 124 -7.03 -4.77 5.27
C ARG A 124 -6.39 -5.14 6.61
N ASP A 125 -5.81 -4.18 7.31
CA ASP A 125 -5.02 -4.46 8.51
C ASP A 125 -5.92 -4.87 9.70
N ILE A 126 -7.22 -4.52 9.71
CA ILE A 126 -8.20 -4.94 10.73
C ILE A 126 -8.32 -6.48 10.82
N TRP A 127 -8.29 -7.19 9.72
CA TRP A 127 -8.42 -8.66 9.79
C TRP A 127 -7.12 -9.40 9.46
N PHE A 128 -6.18 -8.77 8.73
CA PHE A 128 -4.95 -9.41 8.25
C PHE A 128 -3.83 -9.45 9.30
N VAL A 129 -3.66 -8.40 10.14
CA VAL A 129 -2.45 -8.26 10.96
C VAL A 129 -2.51 -9.07 12.25
N VAL A 130 -3.64 -9.07 12.93
CA VAL A 130 -3.84 -9.79 14.20
C VAL A 130 -4.91 -10.88 14.05
N GLY A 131 -6.04 -10.54 13.46
CA GLY A 131 -7.18 -11.46 13.35
C GLY A 131 -6.84 -12.74 12.58
N LEU A 132 -6.22 -12.61 11.41
CA LEU A 132 -5.85 -13.77 10.57
C LEU A 132 -4.85 -14.72 11.27
N PRO A 133 -3.70 -14.26 11.81
CA PRO A 133 -2.79 -15.15 12.53
C PRO A 133 -3.44 -15.87 13.70
N LEU A 134 -4.27 -15.18 14.48
CA LEU A 134 -4.97 -15.78 15.61
C LEU A 134 -6.00 -16.82 15.14
N PHE A 135 -6.74 -16.54 14.06
CA PHE A 135 -7.66 -17.51 13.46
C PHE A 135 -6.93 -18.77 12.97
N LEU A 136 -5.82 -18.61 12.24
CA LEU A 136 -5.02 -19.74 11.74
C LEU A 136 -4.44 -20.58 12.89
N ALA A 137 -3.98 -19.95 13.97
CA ALA A 137 -3.46 -20.65 15.13
C ALA A 137 -4.56 -21.35 15.93
N SER A 138 -5.69 -20.68 16.21
CA SER A 138 -6.72 -21.18 17.11
C SER A 138 -7.71 -22.13 16.44
N GLN A 139 -8.05 -21.92 15.19
CA GLN A 139 -9.05 -22.71 14.46
C GLN A 139 -8.44 -23.80 13.58
N LEU A 140 -7.25 -23.55 13.00
CA LEU A 140 -6.58 -24.50 12.12
C LEU A 140 -5.38 -25.19 12.77
N ASN A 141 -5.05 -24.82 14.03
CA ASN A 141 -3.90 -25.34 14.78
C ASN A 141 -2.56 -25.20 14.02
N TRP A 142 -2.44 -24.14 13.20
CA TRP A 142 -1.19 -23.87 12.47
C TRP A 142 -0.10 -23.38 13.41
N ASN A 143 1.11 -23.88 13.21
CA ASN A 143 2.27 -23.37 13.93
C ASN A 143 2.79 -22.05 13.35
N HIS A 144 3.67 -21.38 14.09
CA HIS A 144 4.21 -20.06 13.69
C HIS A 144 4.89 -20.08 12.32
N THR A 145 5.56 -21.18 11.95
CA THR A 145 6.23 -21.30 10.65
C THR A 145 5.22 -21.39 9.50
N GLN A 146 4.15 -22.16 9.67
CA GLN A 146 3.08 -22.27 8.67
C GLN A 146 2.38 -20.91 8.46
N ILE A 147 2.01 -20.22 9.55
CA ILE A 147 1.40 -18.90 9.51
C ILE A 147 2.33 -17.89 8.82
N GLY A 148 3.58 -17.84 9.24
CA GLY A 148 4.58 -16.93 8.68
C GLY A 148 4.83 -17.18 7.19
N SER A 149 4.96 -18.44 6.78
CA SER A 149 5.18 -18.83 5.38
C SER A 149 3.97 -18.47 4.50
N TYR A 150 2.75 -18.73 4.98
CA TYR A 150 1.52 -18.39 4.25
C TYR A 150 1.37 -16.87 4.06
N MET A 151 1.59 -16.09 5.13
CA MET A 151 1.55 -14.64 5.06
C MET A 151 2.66 -14.06 4.15
N ALA A 152 3.86 -14.62 4.20
CA ALA A 152 4.95 -14.21 3.33
C ALA A 152 4.66 -14.52 1.86
N ALA A 153 4.16 -15.73 1.55
CA ALA A 153 3.73 -16.11 0.21
C ALA A 153 2.61 -15.18 -0.30
N TRP A 154 1.65 -14.84 0.56
CA TRP A 154 0.61 -13.89 0.20
C TRP A 154 1.18 -12.48 -0.11
N VAL A 155 2.13 -11.98 0.67
CA VAL A 155 2.77 -10.67 0.42
C VAL A 155 3.55 -10.69 -0.91
N ILE A 156 4.22 -11.80 -1.24
CA ILE A 156 4.91 -11.98 -2.52
C ILE A 156 3.89 -11.96 -3.67
N GLY A 157 2.85 -12.79 -3.59
CA GLY A 157 1.78 -12.86 -4.60
C GLY A 157 1.10 -11.51 -4.79
N TYR A 158 0.77 -10.81 -3.69
CA TYR A 158 0.24 -9.46 -3.71
C TYR A 158 1.16 -8.49 -4.47
N GLY A 159 2.47 -8.54 -4.22
CA GLY A 159 3.45 -7.69 -4.91
C GLY A 159 3.56 -8.00 -6.41
N LEU A 160 3.51 -9.29 -6.78
CA LEU A 160 3.51 -9.71 -8.20
C LEU A 160 2.27 -9.19 -8.93
N VAL A 161 1.06 -9.42 -8.39
CA VAL A 161 -0.19 -8.89 -8.97
C VAL A 161 -0.12 -7.37 -9.09
N GLN A 162 0.43 -6.68 -8.09
CA GLN A 162 0.58 -5.24 -8.12
C GLN A 162 1.53 -4.77 -9.23
N SER A 163 2.61 -5.51 -9.52
CA SER A 163 3.54 -5.19 -10.59
C SER A 163 2.93 -5.32 -12.00
N ILE A 164 2.03 -6.30 -12.17
CA ILE A 164 1.34 -6.54 -13.46
C ILE A 164 -0.03 -5.86 -13.54
N SER A 165 -0.41 -5.06 -12.55
CA SER A 165 -1.71 -4.40 -12.49
C SER A 165 -2.03 -3.51 -13.71
N PRO A 166 -1.08 -2.84 -14.40
CA PRO A 166 -1.37 -2.08 -15.61
C PRO A 166 -1.89 -2.94 -16.76
N GLN A 167 -1.35 -4.15 -16.93
CA GLN A 167 -1.80 -5.08 -17.95
C GLN A 167 -3.22 -5.61 -17.64
N ILE A 168 -3.50 -5.92 -16.36
CA ILE A 168 -4.81 -6.42 -15.93
C ILE A 168 -5.88 -5.34 -16.03
N ALA A 169 -5.55 -4.11 -15.68
CA ALA A 169 -6.47 -2.97 -15.74
C ALA A 169 -6.59 -2.36 -17.16
N ASN A 170 -5.96 -2.95 -18.19
CA ASN A 170 -5.92 -2.44 -19.56
C ASN A 170 -5.55 -0.94 -19.62
N HIS A 171 -4.60 -0.53 -18.79
CA HIS A 171 -4.18 0.87 -18.61
C HIS A 171 -5.29 1.85 -18.16
N ASN A 172 -6.49 1.35 -17.83
CA ASN A 172 -7.63 2.16 -17.36
C ASN A 172 -7.54 2.42 -15.84
N ALA A 173 -6.51 3.14 -15.41
CA ALA A 173 -6.37 3.55 -14.02
C ALA A 173 -7.01 4.93 -13.81
N ASN A 174 -8.27 4.96 -13.42
CA ASN A 174 -9.02 6.19 -13.15
C ASN A 174 -9.86 6.08 -11.86
N ALA A 175 -10.54 7.14 -11.47
CA ALA A 175 -11.39 7.16 -10.29
C ALA A 175 -12.55 6.14 -10.37
N GLY A 176 -13.09 5.90 -11.57
CA GLY A 176 -14.15 4.90 -11.81
C GLY A 176 -13.67 3.48 -11.52
N SER A 177 -12.50 3.11 -12.04
CA SER A 177 -11.90 1.79 -11.79
C SER A 177 -11.54 1.61 -10.31
N ALA A 178 -11.06 2.64 -9.63
CA ALA A 178 -10.82 2.58 -8.18
C ALA A 178 -12.11 2.27 -7.40
N ARG A 179 -13.23 2.92 -7.75
CA ARG A 179 -14.56 2.66 -7.14
C ARG A 179 -15.05 1.25 -7.40
N LEU A 180 -14.87 0.76 -8.62
CA LEU A 180 -15.28 -0.61 -9.01
C LEU A 180 -14.54 -1.67 -8.20
N TRP A 181 -13.21 -1.55 -8.08
CA TRP A 181 -12.42 -2.49 -7.29
C TRP A 181 -12.70 -2.39 -5.78
N LEU A 182 -13.04 -1.19 -5.27
CA LEU A 182 -13.52 -1.04 -3.89
C LEU A 182 -14.86 -1.76 -3.69
N LEU A 183 -15.79 -1.62 -4.63
CA LEU A 183 -17.07 -2.33 -4.56
C LEU A 183 -16.88 -3.85 -4.59
N ALA A 184 -15.95 -4.35 -5.42
CA ALA A 184 -15.61 -5.78 -5.45
C ALA A 184 -15.05 -6.26 -4.09
N LEU A 185 -14.22 -5.43 -3.40
CA LEU A 185 -13.75 -5.74 -2.03
C LEU A 185 -14.89 -5.77 -1.02
N ILE A 186 -15.85 -4.84 -1.12
CA ILE A 186 -17.04 -4.79 -0.25
C ILE A 186 -17.86 -6.07 -0.43
N VAL A 187 -18.18 -6.44 -1.65
CA VAL A 187 -18.96 -7.66 -1.96
C VAL A 187 -18.22 -8.90 -1.44
N LEU A 188 -16.94 -9.04 -1.75
CA LEU A 188 -16.16 -10.19 -1.29
C LEU A 188 -16.13 -10.28 0.24
N THR A 189 -15.84 -9.17 0.93
CA THR A 189 -15.75 -9.15 2.39
C THR A 189 -17.12 -9.41 3.02
N GLY A 190 -18.20 -8.92 2.40
CA GLY A 190 -19.57 -9.22 2.81
C GLY A 190 -19.93 -10.71 2.66
N VAL A 191 -19.57 -11.33 1.52
CA VAL A 191 -19.75 -12.78 1.30
C VAL A 191 -18.93 -13.58 2.32
N MET A 192 -17.67 -13.22 2.56
CA MET A 192 -16.85 -13.87 3.59
C MET A 192 -17.48 -13.75 4.98
N SER A 193 -17.96 -12.57 5.35
CA SER A 193 -18.63 -12.35 6.64
C SER A 193 -19.90 -13.20 6.78
N GLY A 194 -20.73 -13.26 5.74
CA GLY A 194 -21.92 -14.08 5.70
C GLY A 194 -21.63 -15.59 5.81
N SER A 195 -20.60 -16.06 5.09
CA SER A 195 -20.15 -17.46 5.15
C SER A 195 -19.67 -17.84 6.55
N ILE A 196 -18.87 -16.97 7.19
CA ILE A 196 -18.40 -17.19 8.58
C ILE A 196 -19.56 -17.12 9.57
N TYR A 197 -20.51 -16.20 9.40
CA TYR A 197 -21.71 -16.10 10.26
C TYR A 197 -22.60 -17.36 10.20
N LEU A 198 -22.71 -17.95 9.01
CA LEU A 198 -23.49 -19.20 8.80
C LEU A 198 -22.68 -20.47 9.12
N ASP A 199 -21.47 -20.32 9.65
CA ASP A 199 -20.53 -21.42 9.92
C ASP A 199 -20.27 -22.33 8.69
N PHE A 200 -20.35 -21.74 7.50
CA PHE A 200 -20.11 -22.47 6.25
C PHE A 200 -18.63 -22.49 5.90
N GLN A 201 -17.97 -23.61 6.15
CA GLN A 201 -16.56 -23.87 5.87
C GLN A 201 -15.62 -22.69 6.21
N PRO A 202 -15.52 -22.27 7.47
CA PRO A 202 -14.79 -21.06 7.86
C PRO A 202 -13.32 -21.05 7.41
N ALA A 203 -12.64 -22.18 7.50
CA ALA A 203 -11.26 -22.33 7.07
C ALA A 203 -11.08 -22.05 5.59
N LEU A 204 -11.89 -22.69 4.75
CA LEU A 204 -11.83 -22.51 3.29
C LEU A 204 -12.19 -21.06 2.92
N THR A 205 -13.22 -20.49 3.54
CA THR A 205 -13.64 -19.10 3.32
C THR A 205 -12.51 -18.12 3.60
N VAL A 206 -11.80 -18.26 4.73
CA VAL A 206 -10.72 -17.34 5.09
C VAL A 206 -9.52 -17.53 4.16
N LEU A 207 -9.12 -18.77 3.87
CA LEU A 207 -7.95 -19.05 3.03
C LEU A 207 -8.16 -18.61 1.58
N THR A 208 -9.27 -19.00 0.95
CA THR A 208 -9.58 -18.61 -0.44
C THR A 208 -9.94 -17.14 -0.54
N GLY A 209 -10.71 -16.63 0.43
CA GLY A 209 -11.07 -15.21 0.52
C GLY A 209 -9.85 -14.31 0.62
N LEU A 210 -8.80 -14.71 1.37
CA LEU A 210 -7.57 -13.95 1.45
C LEU A 210 -6.85 -13.85 0.10
N ILE A 211 -6.82 -14.92 -0.68
CA ILE A 211 -6.19 -14.93 -2.01
C ILE A 211 -6.93 -13.97 -2.95
N ILE A 212 -8.26 -14.08 -3.01
CA ILE A 212 -9.10 -13.22 -3.86
C ILE A 212 -9.03 -11.76 -3.40
N PHE A 213 -9.10 -11.54 -2.08
CA PHE A 213 -8.95 -10.21 -1.49
C PHE A 213 -7.60 -9.60 -1.85
N GLY A 214 -6.52 -10.38 -1.76
CA GLY A 214 -5.17 -9.93 -2.11
C GLY A 214 -5.06 -9.48 -3.55
N PHE A 215 -5.66 -10.23 -4.47
CA PHE A 215 -5.70 -9.90 -5.90
C PHE A 215 -6.44 -8.56 -6.14
N ILE A 216 -7.68 -8.45 -5.66
CA ILE A 216 -8.51 -7.25 -5.85
C ILE A 216 -7.86 -6.02 -5.16
N PHE A 217 -7.36 -6.22 -3.93
CA PHE A 217 -6.69 -5.18 -3.17
C PHE A 217 -5.40 -4.70 -3.83
N ALA A 218 -4.63 -5.61 -4.47
CA ALA A 218 -3.42 -5.26 -5.21
C ALA A 218 -3.74 -4.31 -6.37
N LEU A 219 -4.75 -4.63 -7.17
CA LEU A 219 -5.20 -3.80 -8.29
C LEU A 219 -5.65 -2.41 -7.81
N ASN A 220 -6.55 -2.36 -6.82
CA ASN A 220 -7.03 -1.10 -6.28
C ASN A 220 -5.92 -0.25 -5.66
N SER A 221 -5.03 -0.88 -4.90
CA SER A 221 -3.88 -0.19 -4.31
C SER A 221 -2.92 0.38 -5.35
N SER A 222 -2.76 -0.30 -6.49
CA SER A 222 -1.96 0.16 -7.62
C SER A 222 -2.58 1.41 -8.27
N ILE A 223 -3.89 1.35 -8.52
CA ILE A 223 -4.65 2.49 -9.06
C ILE A 223 -4.56 3.70 -8.14
N HIS A 224 -4.79 3.55 -6.83
CA HIS A 224 -4.61 4.64 -5.87
C HIS A 224 -3.18 5.20 -5.88
N SER A 225 -2.19 4.34 -6.08
CA SER A 225 -0.78 4.74 -6.15
C SER A 225 -0.42 5.51 -7.42
N TYR A 226 -1.15 5.28 -8.50
CA TYR A 226 -1.06 6.06 -9.72
C TYR A 226 -1.81 7.39 -9.59
N LEU A 227 -3.07 7.36 -9.11
CA LEU A 227 -3.92 8.54 -8.98
C LEU A 227 -3.28 9.65 -8.12
N ILE A 228 -2.55 9.31 -7.04
CA ILE A 228 -1.86 10.34 -6.24
C ILE A 228 -0.83 11.11 -7.07
N LEU A 229 -0.21 10.48 -8.06
CA LEU A 229 0.71 11.16 -8.95
C LEU A 229 -0.02 11.98 -10.02
N VAL A 230 -1.11 11.45 -10.57
CA VAL A 230 -1.95 12.17 -11.54
C VAL A 230 -2.49 13.47 -10.94
N TYR A 231 -3.05 13.39 -9.73
CA TYR A 231 -3.63 14.56 -9.03
C TYR A 231 -2.58 15.52 -8.45
N SER A 232 -1.30 15.17 -8.49
CA SER A 232 -0.24 16.01 -7.94
C SER A 232 0.37 16.91 -8.98
N ASP A 233 0.46 18.20 -8.70
CA ASP A 233 1.28 19.14 -9.47
C ASP A 233 2.76 18.75 -9.38
N ARG A 234 3.54 18.93 -10.46
CA ARG A 234 4.97 18.57 -10.50
C ARG A 234 5.78 19.21 -9.38
N ASP A 235 5.51 20.46 -9.07
CA ASP A 235 6.24 21.22 -8.01
C ASP A 235 5.92 20.74 -6.59
N LYS A 236 4.79 20.03 -6.38
CA LYS A 236 4.28 19.60 -5.06
C LYS A 236 4.17 18.09 -4.89
N VAL A 237 4.69 17.31 -5.84
CA VAL A 237 4.57 15.84 -5.83
C VAL A 237 5.06 15.23 -4.52
N ALA A 238 6.23 15.62 -4.04
CA ALA A 238 6.81 15.06 -2.82
C ALA A 238 5.93 15.33 -1.59
N LEU A 239 5.37 16.55 -1.49
CA LEU A 239 4.45 16.92 -0.40
C LEU A 239 3.16 16.09 -0.43
N ASN A 240 2.56 16.00 -1.61
CA ASN A 240 1.29 15.29 -1.81
C ASN A 240 1.43 13.79 -1.58
N VAL A 241 2.51 13.19 -2.09
CA VAL A 241 2.86 11.78 -1.85
C VAL A 241 3.14 11.56 -0.36
N GLY A 242 3.81 12.52 0.31
CA GLY A 242 4.04 12.45 1.76
C GLY A 242 2.75 12.43 2.56
N PHE A 243 1.81 13.33 2.28
CA PHE A 243 0.50 13.37 2.93
C PHE A 243 -0.29 12.07 2.72
N TYR A 244 -0.30 11.58 1.48
CA TYR A 244 -0.93 10.30 1.14
C TYR A 244 -0.31 9.11 1.90
N TYR A 245 1.02 9.06 2.07
CA TYR A 245 1.66 8.02 2.87
C TYR A 245 1.39 8.17 4.36
N MET A 246 1.27 9.39 4.86
CA MET A 246 0.86 9.66 6.25
C MET A 246 -0.54 9.10 6.51
N ALA A 247 -1.52 9.38 5.64
CA ALA A 247 -2.86 8.81 5.72
C ALA A 247 -2.85 7.28 5.66
N ASN A 248 -2.05 6.71 4.75
CA ASN A 248 -1.87 5.25 4.67
C ASN A 248 -1.29 4.65 5.96
N ALA A 249 -0.30 5.29 6.57
CA ALA A 249 0.29 4.83 7.83
C ALA A 249 -0.70 4.95 9.00
N GLY A 250 -1.45 6.06 9.06
CA GLY A 250 -2.51 6.27 10.05
C GLY A 250 -3.61 5.22 9.95
N GLY A 251 -4.09 4.92 8.73
CA GLY A 251 -5.09 3.87 8.49
C GLY A 251 -4.61 2.50 8.93
N ARG A 252 -3.35 2.16 8.64
CA ARG A 252 -2.75 0.90 9.07
C ARG A 252 -2.60 0.80 10.58
N LEU A 253 -2.19 1.89 11.24
CA LEU A 253 -2.10 1.94 12.70
C LEU A 253 -3.49 1.72 13.33
N ALA A 254 -4.49 2.49 12.89
CA ALA A 254 -5.88 2.34 13.34
C ALA A 254 -6.39 0.90 13.09
N GLY A 255 -6.17 0.36 11.88
CA GLY A 255 -6.56 -1.01 11.53
C GLY A 255 -5.92 -2.05 12.43
N THR A 256 -4.62 -1.94 12.73
CA THR A 256 -3.92 -2.88 13.62
C THR A 256 -4.46 -2.83 15.06
N LEU A 257 -4.70 -1.63 15.60
CA LEU A 257 -5.28 -1.47 16.95
C LEU A 257 -6.69 -2.06 17.01
N ILE A 258 -7.52 -1.74 16.02
CA ILE A 258 -8.89 -2.24 15.93
C ILE A 258 -8.91 -3.76 15.73
N SER A 259 -7.94 -4.33 15.00
CA SER A 259 -7.83 -5.77 14.74
C SER A 259 -7.84 -6.59 16.05
N GLY A 260 -7.01 -6.21 17.02
CA GLY A 260 -6.95 -6.89 18.30
C GLY A 260 -8.25 -6.78 19.08
N LEU A 261 -8.84 -5.58 19.13
CA LEU A 261 -10.11 -5.35 19.82
C LEU A 261 -11.25 -6.12 19.15
N ALA A 262 -11.41 -6.01 17.83
CA ALA A 262 -12.48 -6.71 17.11
C ALA A 262 -12.38 -8.23 17.26
N TYR A 263 -11.18 -8.79 17.26
CA TYR A 263 -10.99 -10.22 17.44
C TYR A 263 -11.39 -10.66 18.87
N GLN A 264 -11.12 -9.86 19.89
CA GLN A 264 -11.55 -10.15 21.28
C GLN A 264 -13.06 -10.16 21.42
N PHE A 265 -13.79 -9.30 20.70
CA PHE A 265 -15.26 -9.23 20.81
C PHE A 265 -15.99 -10.34 20.05
N GLY A 266 -15.49 -10.83 18.95
CA GLY A 266 -16.21 -11.83 18.15
C GLY A 266 -15.35 -12.52 17.08
N GLY A 267 -14.06 -12.68 17.36
CA GLY A 267 -13.15 -13.43 16.49
C GLY A 267 -13.01 -12.82 15.10
N ILE A 268 -12.74 -13.67 14.11
CA ILE A 268 -12.50 -13.26 12.71
C ILE A 268 -13.76 -12.61 12.09
N LEU A 269 -14.96 -13.00 12.52
CA LEU A 269 -16.21 -12.41 12.02
C LEU A 269 -16.28 -10.92 12.31
N PHE A 270 -16.01 -10.50 13.56
CA PHE A 270 -16.03 -9.09 13.93
C PHE A 270 -14.92 -8.29 13.23
N CYS A 271 -13.75 -8.90 12.99
CA CYS A 271 -12.71 -8.31 12.16
C CYS A 271 -13.21 -8.05 10.74
N LEU A 272 -13.86 -9.03 10.09
CA LEU A 272 -14.39 -8.89 8.75
C LEU A 272 -15.53 -7.87 8.65
N LEU A 273 -16.46 -7.86 9.62
CA LEU A 273 -17.56 -6.88 9.65
C LEU A 273 -17.02 -5.44 9.84
N THR A 274 -16.03 -5.27 10.71
CA THR A 274 -15.38 -3.96 10.91
C THR A 274 -14.61 -3.53 9.66
N ALA A 275 -13.89 -4.47 9.02
CA ALA A 275 -13.22 -4.23 7.74
C ALA A 275 -14.21 -3.85 6.64
N LEU A 276 -15.38 -4.49 6.59
CA LEU A 276 -16.47 -4.16 5.67
C LEU A 276 -16.94 -2.71 5.87
N GLY A 277 -17.13 -2.27 7.12
CA GLY A 277 -17.48 -0.88 7.43
C GLY A 277 -16.41 0.11 6.94
N PHE A 278 -15.13 -0.21 7.11
CA PHE A 278 -14.03 0.60 6.60
C PHE A 278 -13.99 0.64 5.07
N LEU A 279 -14.25 -0.48 4.38
CA LEU A 279 -14.33 -0.52 2.91
C LEU A 279 -15.49 0.33 2.39
N ILE A 280 -16.65 0.28 3.05
CA ILE A 280 -17.81 1.12 2.70
C ILE A 280 -17.45 2.59 2.89
N ALA A 281 -16.82 2.97 4.01
CA ALA A 281 -16.35 4.34 4.24
C ALA A 281 -15.35 4.78 3.15
N SER A 282 -14.39 3.92 2.79
CA SER A 282 -13.44 4.18 1.71
C SER A 282 -14.15 4.43 0.37
N TRP A 283 -15.16 3.61 0.06
CA TRP A 283 -15.93 3.72 -1.18
C TRP A 283 -16.77 5.00 -1.23
N LEU A 284 -17.47 5.34 -0.14
CA LEU A 284 -18.25 6.58 -0.04
C LEU A 284 -17.36 7.82 -0.23
N ILE A 285 -16.17 7.84 0.39
CA ILE A 285 -15.20 8.92 0.19
C ILE A 285 -14.73 8.96 -1.27
N ALA A 286 -14.45 7.79 -1.88
CA ALA A 286 -14.00 7.69 -3.26
C ALA A 286 -15.06 8.14 -4.28
N LEU A 287 -16.35 8.19 -3.93
CA LEU A 287 -17.40 8.76 -4.79
C LEU A 287 -17.17 10.24 -5.09
N ALA A 288 -16.54 10.96 -4.19
CA ALA A 288 -16.20 12.37 -4.36
C ALA A 288 -14.91 12.61 -5.17
N LEU A 289 -14.19 11.55 -5.61
CA LEU A 289 -13.03 11.72 -6.48
C LEU A 289 -13.47 12.31 -7.83
N PRO A 290 -12.75 13.32 -8.35
CA PRO A 290 -13.05 13.87 -9.66
C PRO A 290 -12.90 12.78 -10.74
N HIS A 291 -13.77 12.81 -11.75
CA HIS A 291 -13.58 11.99 -12.93
C HIS A 291 -12.32 12.52 -13.61
N SER A 292 -11.26 11.73 -13.59
CA SER A 292 -10.14 11.95 -14.49
C SER A 292 -10.57 11.39 -15.85
N ASP A 293 -11.29 12.20 -16.63
CA ASP A 293 -11.26 12.02 -18.06
C ASP A 293 -9.79 12.20 -18.43
N THR A 294 -9.17 11.14 -18.93
CA THR A 294 -7.87 11.17 -19.57
C THR A 294 -7.96 12.23 -20.65
N GLY A 295 -7.56 13.47 -20.36
CA GLY A 295 -7.51 14.51 -21.37
C GLY A 295 -7.90 15.93 -21.00
N LEU A 296 -8.41 16.27 -19.80
CA LEU A 296 -8.74 17.66 -19.51
C LEU A 296 -8.48 18.03 -18.04
N ILE A 297 -7.23 18.25 -17.68
CA ILE A 297 -6.93 19.39 -16.81
C ILE A 297 -7.01 20.59 -17.75
N PRO A 298 -7.89 21.59 -17.51
CA PRO A 298 -7.88 22.78 -18.33
C PRO A 298 -6.47 23.39 -18.24
N ARG A 299 -5.74 23.41 -19.35
CA ARG A 299 -4.52 24.21 -19.49
C ARG A 299 -4.93 25.62 -19.06
N LYS A 300 -4.39 26.14 -17.96
CA LYS A 300 -4.33 27.57 -17.78
C LYS A 300 -3.67 28.11 -19.04
N GLN A 301 -4.46 28.74 -19.89
CA GLN A 301 -3.91 29.59 -20.96
C GLN A 301 -2.99 30.59 -20.26
N GLU A 302 -1.69 30.42 -20.39
CA GLU A 302 -0.76 31.51 -20.24
C GLU A 302 -1.16 32.52 -21.31
N ASN A 303 -1.89 33.57 -20.89
CA ASN A 303 -2.06 34.76 -21.69
C ASN A 303 -0.67 35.30 -21.99
N SER A 304 -0.22 35.05 -23.22
CA SER A 304 0.80 35.86 -23.90
C SER A 304 0.22 37.24 -24.09
N GLY A 305 0.65 38.17 -23.28
CA GLY A 305 0.53 39.60 -23.41
C GLY A 305 1.86 40.22 -23.05
#